data_214cf5a97930593c8638e830d80951fd
#
_entry.id   214cf5a97930593c8638e830d80951fd
#
_cell.length_a   1.000
_cell.length_b   1.000
_cell.length_c   1.000
_cell.angle_alpha   90.00
_cell.angle_beta   90.00
_cell.angle_gamma   90.00
#
_symmetry.space_group_name_H-M   'P 1'
#
loop_
_entity.id
_entity.type
_entity.pdbx_description
1 polymer ?
#
loop_
_entity_poly.entity_id
_entity_poly.type
_entity_poly.pdbx_seq_one_letter_code
_entity_poly.pdbx_strand_id
1 'polypeptide(L)'
;MNAAHMDRLSVVILAAGEGKRMRSRQPKVLHPMCGRPLIAYPLRLARTLADRVVLVVGPNAEAVRETAGADVHAVEQTERLGTGHAVLQAKPACNDGTILVVAGDMPLLQVETIERLVTHHRTTGAAATILTAIVPEPRGYGRILRQRGRVARIVEERDATDDQKRVNEINTSVYCFEADRLWSALAQVKPDNDQGEYYLTDAIAILARAGSRIEAVVVPDPDEALGVNDRKQLAFAAAIQRRRILDRLMLLGVTILDPATTYIEDTVTIGADTVVYPQVTLEGQTSIGSQCVIASGCHISASRIADRVQLKPYCVLTEAVVEDQAILGPFCHLRPGAHVGPEAHVGNFVELKKSRLGRGAKANHLAYLGDATIGDRVNVGAGTITCNYDGVTKHRTTIGAGAFIGTNASLVAPLTIGEGAYIGAGSTITKDVPPGALAVGRGHQIVKDGWATRRKAAGKSGE
;
A
#
# COMPACT_ATOMS: atom_id res chain seq x y z
N MET A 1 24.95 -38.12 -9.23
CA MET A 1 24.09 -37.06 -8.72
C MET A 1 22.83 -37.03 -9.57
N ASN A 2 21.64 -37.16 -8.93
CA ASN A 2 20.37 -37.23 -9.66
C ASN A 2 20.05 -35.89 -10.35
N ALA A 3 19.68 -35.90 -11.62
CA ALA A 3 19.30 -34.69 -12.39
C ALA A 3 18.22 -33.82 -11.68
N ALA A 4 17.35 -34.43 -10.88
CA ALA A 4 16.33 -33.74 -10.09
C ALA A 4 16.90 -32.81 -8.98
N HIS A 5 18.17 -32.95 -8.59
CA HIS A 5 18.80 -32.06 -7.61
C HIS A 5 19.37 -30.78 -8.24
N MET A 6 19.70 -30.80 -9.52
CA MET A 6 20.25 -29.64 -10.22
C MET A 6 19.19 -28.60 -10.63
N ASP A 7 17.92 -28.98 -10.67
CA ASP A 7 16.81 -28.09 -11.08
C ASP A 7 16.21 -27.25 -9.94
N ARG A 8 16.58 -27.57 -8.69
CA ARG A 8 16.00 -26.89 -7.52
C ARG A 8 16.54 -25.46 -7.38
N LEU A 9 15.63 -24.47 -7.23
CA LEU A 9 15.98 -23.08 -6.98
C LEU A 9 15.66 -22.72 -5.52
N SER A 10 16.69 -22.31 -4.77
CA SER A 10 16.53 -21.70 -3.44
C SER A 10 16.81 -20.20 -3.52
N VAL A 11 15.94 -19.36 -2.97
CA VAL A 11 16.15 -17.91 -2.89
C VAL A 11 16.53 -17.53 -1.47
N VAL A 12 17.67 -16.88 -1.32
CA VAL A 12 18.17 -16.33 -0.05
C VAL A 12 17.99 -14.81 -0.07
N ILE A 13 17.12 -14.30 0.79
CA ILE A 13 16.82 -12.86 0.92
C ILE A 13 17.58 -12.31 2.13
N LEU A 14 18.43 -11.31 1.91
CA LEU A 14 19.24 -10.69 2.97
C LEU A 14 18.52 -9.50 3.60
N ALA A 15 18.10 -9.63 4.84
CA ALA A 15 17.36 -8.62 5.60
C ALA A 15 17.96 -8.32 7.00
N ALA A 16 19.23 -8.70 7.26
CA ALA A 16 19.87 -8.52 8.56
C ALA A 16 20.47 -7.13 8.81
N GLY A 17 20.45 -6.23 7.81
CA GLY A 17 21.03 -4.89 7.89
C GLY A 17 20.30 -3.95 8.85
N GLU A 18 21.04 -3.15 9.63
CA GLU A 18 20.45 -2.19 10.59
C GLU A 18 19.70 -1.02 9.95
N GLY A 19 20.05 -0.62 8.73
CA GLY A 19 19.40 0.50 8.03
C GLY A 19 19.60 1.88 8.69
N LYS A 20 20.75 2.15 9.31
CA LYS A 20 21.06 3.40 10.06
C LYS A 20 20.74 4.68 9.28
N ARG A 21 20.91 4.68 7.94
CA ARG A 21 20.63 5.82 7.06
C ARG A 21 19.14 6.18 6.97
N MET A 22 18.24 5.26 7.32
CA MET A 22 16.80 5.54 7.39
C MET A 22 16.42 6.45 8.56
N ARG A 23 17.28 6.57 9.58
CA ARG A 23 17.03 7.35 10.81
C ARG A 23 15.67 7.02 11.43
N SER A 24 15.40 5.74 11.62
CA SER A 24 14.12 5.20 12.06
C SER A 24 14.32 4.11 13.11
N ARG A 25 13.34 3.98 14.02
CA ARG A 25 13.25 2.83 14.93
C ARG A 25 12.71 1.57 14.22
N GLN A 26 11.99 1.77 13.12
CA GLN A 26 11.47 0.68 12.30
C GLN A 26 12.61 0.09 11.45
N PRO A 27 12.74 -1.24 11.35
CA PRO A 27 13.67 -1.89 10.43
C PRO A 27 13.51 -1.38 9.00
N LYS A 28 14.64 -1.17 8.29
CA LYS A 28 14.65 -0.63 6.92
C LYS A 28 13.66 -1.34 5.99
N VAL A 29 13.68 -2.66 6.02
CA VAL A 29 12.89 -3.52 5.13
C VAL A 29 11.38 -3.51 5.42
N LEU A 30 10.96 -2.95 6.55
CA LEU A 30 9.54 -2.79 6.91
C LEU A 30 8.96 -1.43 6.55
N HIS A 31 9.77 -0.47 6.05
CA HIS A 31 9.21 0.80 5.59
C HIS A 31 8.21 0.60 4.45
N PRO A 32 7.03 1.25 4.53
CA PRO A 32 6.00 1.10 3.51
C PRO A 32 6.41 1.79 2.20
N MET A 33 6.10 1.13 1.10
CA MET A 33 6.21 1.63 -0.25
C MET A 33 4.99 1.16 -1.05
N CYS A 34 4.16 2.09 -1.54
CA CYS A 34 2.95 1.79 -2.30
C CYS A 34 2.05 0.72 -1.63
N GLY A 35 1.80 0.85 -0.31
CA GLY A 35 0.92 -0.02 0.46
C GLY A 35 1.51 -1.33 0.97
N ARG A 36 2.79 -1.61 0.69
CA ARG A 36 3.48 -2.81 1.15
C ARG A 36 4.81 -2.47 1.82
N PRO A 37 5.27 -3.23 2.82
CA PRO A 37 6.64 -3.10 3.32
C PRO A 37 7.65 -3.48 2.23
N LEU A 38 8.84 -2.86 2.22
CA LEU A 38 9.88 -3.10 1.22
C LEU A 38 10.18 -4.59 1.02
N ILE A 39 10.27 -5.35 2.10
CA ILE A 39 10.57 -6.79 2.05
C ILE A 39 9.50 -7.62 1.31
N ALA A 40 8.26 -7.12 1.23
CA ALA A 40 7.17 -7.84 0.56
C ALA A 40 7.40 -7.99 -0.95
N TYR A 41 8.16 -7.09 -1.57
CA TYR A 41 8.47 -7.15 -3.00
C TYR A 41 9.41 -8.31 -3.34
N PRO A 42 10.63 -8.41 -2.77
CA PRO A 42 11.50 -9.55 -3.02
C PRO A 42 10.93 -10.87 -2.49
N LEU A 43 10.12 -10.87 -1.42
CA LEU A 43 9.41 -12.07 -0.97
C LEU A 43 8.39 -12.56 -2.01
N ARG A 44 7.60 -11.65 -2.60
CA ARG A 44 6.64 -11.99 -3.66
C ARG A 44 7.36 -12.56 -4.88
N LEU A 45 8.44 -11.93 -5.32
CA LEU A 45 9.28 -12.41 -6.41
C LEU A 45 9.82 -13.82 -6.09
N ALA A 46 10.37 -14.02 -4.91
CA ALA A 46 10.92 -15.31 -4.50
C ALA A 46 9.87 -16.43 -4.48
N ARG A 47 8.67 -16.15 -3.98
CA ARG A 47 7.55 -17.11 -3.97
C ARG A 47 7.06 -17.52 -5.35
N THR A 48 7.23 -16.65 -6.35
CA THR A 48 6.85 -16.98 -7.73
C THR A 48 7.85 -17.94 -8.39
N LEU A 49 9.13 -17.84 -8.03
CA LEU A 49 10.22 -18.48 -8.75
C LEU A 49 10.81 -19.71 -8.05
N ALA A 50 10.80 -19.73 -6.72
CA ALA A 50 11.62 -20.64 -5.93
C ALA A 50 10.84 -21.81 -5.35
N ASP A 51 11.52 -22.96 -5.28
CA ASP A 51 11.06 -24.12 -4.52
C ASP A 51 11.22 -23.90 -3.01
N ARG A 52 12.16 -23.03 -2.62
CA ARG A 52 12.46 -22.71 -1.23
C ARG A 52 12.87 -21.25 -1.06
N VAL A 53 12.29 -20.58 -0.06
CA VAL A 53 12.63 -19.20 0.31
C VAL A 53 13.25 -19.18 1.70
N VAL A 54 14.47 -18.64 1.79
CA VAL A 54 15.20 -18.46 3.05
C VAL A 54 15.40 -16.97 3.30
N LEU A 55 15.00 -16.49 4.46
CA LEU A 55 15.13 -15.09 4.86
C LEU A 55 16.17 -14.95 5.96
N VAL A 56 17.27 -14.27 5.68
CA VAL A 56 18.31 -13.98 6.67
C VAL A 56 17.96 -12.68 7.38
N VAL A 57 17.69 -12.77 8.68
CA VAL A 57 17.32 -11.63 9.52
C VAL A 57 18.38 -11.34 10.59
N GLY A 58 18.40 -10.12 11.10
CA GLY A 58 19.22 -9.77 12.25
C GLY A 58 18.58 -10.15 13.58
N PRO A 59 19.25 -9.88 14.73
CA PRO A 59 18.67 -10.04 16.06
C PRO A 59 17.42 -9.18 16.24
N ASN A 60 16.46 -9.68 17.03
CA ASN A 60 15.19 -8.98 17.38
C ASN A 60 14.36 -8.59 16.13
N ALA A 61 14.25 -9.50 15.17
CA ALA A 61 13.57 -9.25 13.90
C ALA A 61 12.17 -9.91 13.83
N GLU A 62 11.45 -10.01 14.96
CA GLU A 62 10.14 -10.64 15.04
C GLU A 62 9.16 -10.05 14.03
N ALA A 63 9.06 -8.73 13.94
CA ALA A 63 8.18 -8.04 13.00
C ALA A 63 8.52 -8.33 11.52
N VAL A 64 9.82 -8.58 11.21
CA VAL A 64 10.24 -8.99 9.86
C VAL A 64 9.83 -10.44 9.58
N ARG A 65 9.95 -11.33 10.56
CA ARG A 65 9.52 -12.74 10.47
C ARG A 65 8.00 -12.84 10.29
N GLU A 66 7.24 -12.09 11.08
CA GLU A 66 5.78 -12.01 10.96
C GLU A 66 5.33 -11.52 9.58
N THR A 67 5.98 -10.46 9.09
CA THR A 67 5.72 -9.93 7.74
C THR A 67 6.05 -10.94 6.64
N ALA A 68 7.11 -11.73 6.83
CA ALA A 68 7.50 -12.75 5.87
C ALA A 68 6.52 -13.93 5.80
N GLY A 69 5.83 -14.26 6.90
CA GLY A 69 4.89 -15.38 6.95
C GLY A 69 5.55 -16.73 7.24
N ALA A 70 4.73 -17.71 7.57
CA ALA A 70 5.17 -19.04 8.03
C ALA A 70 5.73 -19.95 6.92
N ASP A 71 5.50 -19.61 5.67
CA ASP A 71 6.00 -20.32 4.48
C ASP A 71 7.47 -20.01 4.16
N VAL A 72 8.04 -19.02 4.83
CA VAL A 72 9.45 -18.58 4.64
C VAL A 72 10.32 -19.10 5.77
N HIS A 73 11.42 -19.78 5.40
CA HIS A 73 12.39 -20.28 6.38
C HIS A 73 13.30 -19.13 6.85
N ALA A 74 13.02 -18.57 8.04
CA ALA A 74 13.82 -17.48 8.59
C ALA A 74 15.03 -18.02 9.39
N VAL A 75 16.23 -17.56 9.04
CA VAL A 75 17.49 -17.82 9.76
C VAL A 75 18.05 -16.54 10.33
N GLU A 76 18.74 -16.62 11.46
CA GLU A 76 19.26 -15.45 12.14
C GLU A 76 20.76 -15.27 11.93
N GLN A 77 21.15 -14.07 11.54
CA GLN A 77 22.54 -13.62 11.63
C GLN A 77 22.72 -12.89 12.95
N THR A 78 23.20 -13.59 13.97
CA THR A 78 23.37 -13.05 15.33
C THR A 78 24.42 -11.95 15.39
N GLU A 79 25.54 -12.11 14.66
CA GLU A 79 26.61 -11.13 14.52
C GLU A 79 26.65 -10.59 13.09
N ARG A 80 26.62 -9.28 12.94
CA ARG A 80 26.63 -8.63 11.62
C ARG A 80 28.03 -8.50 11.05
N LEU A 81 28.61 -9.61 10.65
CA LEU A 81 29.98 -9.70 10.14
C LEU A 81 30.09 -9.58 8.60
N GLY A 82 29.05 -9.03 7.95
CA GLY A 82 29.04 -8.79 6.50
C GLY A 82 28.09 -9.68 5.72
N THR A 83 28.00 -9.43 4.39
CA THR A 83 27.05 -10.09 3.49
C THR A 83 27.36 -11.56 3.22
N GLY A 84 28.64 -11.93 3.13
CA GLY A 84 29.06 -13.32 3.00
C GLY A 84 28.70 -14.14 4.24
N HIS A 85 28.93 -13.58 5.44
CA HIS A 85 28.53 -14.20 6.70
C HIS A 85 27.01 -14.36 6.79
N ALA A 86 26.23 -13.37 6.30
CA ALA A 86 24.76 -13.46 6.24
C ALA A 86 24.30 -14.63 5.36
N VAL A 87 24.86 -14.76 4.15
CA VAL A 87 24.53 -15.88 3.24
C VAL A 87 24.89 -17.22 3.86
N LEU A 88 26.01 -17.31 4.59
CA LEU A 88 26.46 -18.54 5.22
C LEU A 88 25.45 -19.10 6.23
N GLN A 89 24.64 -18.22 6.90
CA GLN A 89 23.57 -18.65 7.82
C GLN A 89 22.46 -19.43 7.10
N ALA A 90 22.29 -19.24 5.79
CA ALA A 90 21.29 -19.96 5.01
C ALA A 90 21.72 -21.38 4.62
N LYS A 91 23.01 -21.75 4.76
CA LYS A 91 23.55 -23.04 4.32
C LYS A 91 22.80 -24.27 4.84
N PRO A 92 22.38 -24.36 6.12
CA PRO A 92 21.63 -25.51 6.62
C PRO A 92 20.26 -25.68 5.95
N ALA A 93 19.67 -24.58 5.47
CA ALA A 93 18.36 -24.57 4.85
C ALA A 93 18.40 -24.78 3.33
N CYS A 94 19.51 -24.47 2.65
CA CYS A 94 19.65 -24.57 1.21
C CYS A 94 21.08 -24.95 0.80
N ASN A 95 21.36 -26.23 0.75
CA ASN A 95 22.70 -26.76 0.50
C ASN A 95 22.87 -27.42 -0.88
N ASP A 96 21.86 -27.40 -1.73
CA ASP A 96 21.81 -28.06 -3.04
C ASP A 96 21.20 -27.16 -4.13
N GLY A 97 21.48 -27.48 -5.39
CA GLY A 97 20.91 -26.81 -6.56
C GLY A 97 21.46 -25.41 -6.82
N THR A 98 20.63 -24.57 -7.41
CA THR A 98 20.92 -23.16 -7.70
C THR A 98 20.50 -22.29 -6.52
N ILE A 99 21.38 -21.41 -6.05
CA ILE A 99 21.10 -20.44 -4.99
C ILE A 99 21.03 -19.05 -5.61
N LEU A 100 19.87 -18.42 -5.55
CA LEU A 100 19.66 -17.02 -5.89
C LEU A 100 19.77 -16.18 -4.61
N VAL A 101 20.69 -15.25 -4.55
CA VAL A 101 20.82 -14.30 -3.43
C VAL A 101 20.27 -12.96 -3.87
N VAL A 102 19.38 -12.38 -3.06
CA VAL A 102 18.73 -11.07 -3.30
C VAL A 102 18.77 -10.24 -2.03
N ALA A 103 19.02 -8.94 -2.14
CA ALA A 103 18.88 -8.05 -0.99
C ALA A 103 17.41 -7.71 -0.71
N GLY A 104 17.04 -7.70 0.58
CA GLY A 104 15.65 -7.45 1.02
C GLY A 104 15.16 -6.02 0.83
N ASP A 105 16.02 -5.12 0.41
CA ASP A 105 15.77 -3.70 0.14
C ASP A 105 15.72 -3.36 -1.35
N MET A 106 15.55 -4.35 -2.22
CA MET A 106 15.46 -4.18 -3.68
C MET A 106 14.01 -4.40 -4.17
N PRO A 107 13.12 -3.41 -4.01
CA PRO A 107 11.71 -3.60 -4.28
C PRO A 107 11.33 -3.55 -5.76
N LEU A 108 12.22 -3.12 -6.64
CA LEU A 108 11.91 -2.87 -8.05
C LEU A 108 12.30 -4.00 -8.99
N LEU A 109 12.94 -5.07 -8.49
CA LEU A 109 13.28 -6.26 -9.28
C LEU A 109 12.04 -6.88 -9.92
N GLN A 110 12.15 -7.24 -11.21
CA GLN A 110 11.08 -7.90 -11.96
C GLN A 110 11.33 -9.41 -12.05
N VAL A 111 10.24 -10.17 -12.11
CA VAL A 111 10.28 -11.63 -12.22
C VAL A 111 11.02 -12.04 -13.50
N GLU A 112 10.72 -11.40 -14.62
CA GLU A 112 11.30 -11.70 -15.94
C GLU A 112 12.82 -11.49 -15.99
N THR A 113 13.32 -10.50 -15.25
CA THR A 113 14.76 -10.24 -15.15
C THR A 113 15.46 -11.37 -14.38
N ILE A 114 14.84 -11.83 -13.30
CA ILE A 114 15.39 -12.92 -12.49
C ILE A 114 15.29 -14.26 -13.21
N GLU A 115 14.19 -14.54 -13.91
CA GLU A 115 14.05 -15.74 -14.75
C GLU A 115 15.16 -15.80 -15.82
N ARG A 116 15.45 -14.66 -16.46
CA ARG A 116 16.54 -14.56 -17.44
C ARG A 116 17.91 -14.81 -16.79
N LEU A 117 18.14 -14.28 -15.59
CA LEU A 117 19.39 -14.51 -14.82
C LEU A 117 19.57 -15.99 -14.49
N VAL A 118 18.54 -16.63 -13.94
CA VAL A 118 18.55 -18.06 -13.57
C VAL A 118 18.72 -18.95 -14.80
N THR A 119 17.99 -18.67 -15.87
CA THR A 119 18.10 -19.40 -17.13
C THR A 119 19.50 -19.29 -17.72
N HIS A 120 20.08 -18.09 -17.76
CA HIS A 120 21.47 -17.89 -18.22
C HIS A 120 22.47 -18.66 -17.36
N HIS A 121 22.32 -18.59 -16.03
CA HIS A 121 23.16 -19.32 -15.10
C HIS A 121 23.17 -20.83 -15.38
N ARG A 122 21.98 -21.43 -15.51
CA ARG A 122 21.80 -22.86 -15.77
C ARG A 122 22.33 -23.28 -17.13
N THR A 123 22.00 -22.54 -18.18
CA THR A 123 22.43 -22.89 -19.55
C THR A 123 23.92 -22.76 -19.77
N THR A 124 24.59 -21.86 -19.07
CA THR A 124 26.03 -21.68 -19.18
C THR A 124 26.85 -22.60 -18.28
N GLY A 125 26.22 -23.26 -17.28
CA GLY A 125 26.88 -24.04 -16.26
C GLY A 125 27.90 -23.21 -15.45
N ALA A 126 27.60 -21.92 -15.21
CA ALA A 126 28.45 -21.02 -14.48
C ALA A 126 28.48 -21.37 -12.99
N ALA A 127 29.63 -21.22 -12.32
CA ALA A 127 29.73 -21.34 -10.87
C ALA A 127 29.05 -20.17 -10.15
N ALA A 128 29.06 -19.00 -10.78
CA ALA A 128 28.33 -17.81 -10.34
C ALA A 128 27.88 -16.98 -11.56
N THR A 129 26.70 -16.37 -11.45
CA THR A 129 26.22 -15.38 -12.41
C THR A 129 25.72 -14.15 -11.64
N ILE A 130 26.20 -12.99 -12.03
CA ILE A 130 25.94 -11.72 -11.35
C ILE A 130 24.91 -10.95 -12.19
N LEU A 131 23.86 -10.42 -11.57
CA LEU A 131 23.06 -9.39 -12.18
C LEU A 131 23.83 -8.06 -12.07
N THR A 132 24.12 -7.41 -13.18
CA THR A 132 24.84 -6.13 -13.23
C THR A 132 23.96 -5.04 -13.82
N ALA A 133 24.30 -3.78 -13.57
CA ALA A 133 23.67 -2.65 -14.23
C ALA A 133 24.75 -1.69 -14.76
N ILE A 134 24.43 -1.01 -15.86
CA ILE A 134 25.25 0.07 -16.40
C ILE A 134 24.56 1.38 -16.02
N VAL A 135 25.22 2.18 -15.17
CA VAL A 135 24.65 3.41 -14.67
C VAL A 135 25.58 4.61 -14.94
N PRO A 136 25.05 5.81 -15.24
CA PRO A 136 25.88 6.98 -15.46
C PRO A 136 26.60 7.46 -14.18
N GLU A 137 25.97 7.22 -13.01
CA GLU A 137 26.51 7.60 -11.70
C GLU A 137 26.66 6.40 -10.79
N PRO A 138 27.79 5.68 -10.86
CA PRO A 138 28.00 4.43 -10.14
C PRO A 138 28.36 4.60 -8.65
N ARG A 139 28.38 5.81 -8.14
CA ARG A 139 28.79 6.12 -6.76
C ARG A 139 27.98 5.35 -5.71
N GLY A 140 28.68 4.70 -4.78
CA GLY A 140 28.07 3.96 -3.68
C GLY A 140 27.80 2.49 -3.97
N TYR A 141 28.10 2.01 -5.17
CA TYR A 141 27.95 0.60 -5.57
C TYR A 141 29.31 -0.09 -5.71
N GLY A 142 29.35 -1.41 -5.60
CA GLY A 142 30.49 -2.21 -6.03
C GLY A 142 30.69 -2.15 -7.55
N ARG A 143 31.93 -2.22 -8.01
CA ARG A 143 32.31 -2.18 -9.44
C ARG A 143 32.63 -3.56 -9.95
N ILE A 144 32.14 -3.89 -11.15
CA ILE A 144 32.48 -5.13 -11.85
C ILE A 144 33.82 -4.93 -12.58
N LEU A 145 34.84 -5.59 -12.12
CA LEU A 145 36.13 -5.55 -12.82
C LEU A 145 36.30 -6.76 -13.73
N ARG A 146 36.64 -6.47 -14.98
CA ARG A 146 36.81 -7.48 -16.02
C ARG A 146 38.32 -7.62 -16.40
N GLN A 147 38.72 -8.85 -16.64
CA GLN A 147 40.03 -9.16 -17.20
C GLN A 147 39.83 -10.00 -18.47
N ARG A 148 40.35 -9.51 -19.60
CA ARG A 148 40.15 -10.13 -20.92
C ARG A 148 38.68 -10.42 -21.24
N GLY A 149 37.78 -9.47 -20.90
CA GLY A 149 36.33 -9.54 -21.13
C GLY A 149 35.57 -10.40 -20.10
N ARG A 150 36.22 -11.17 -19.26
CA ARG A 150 35.58 -11.99 -18.21
C ARG A 150 35.52 -11.25 -16.89
N VAL A 151 34.48 -11.50 -16.08
CA VAL A 151 34.41 -10.99 -14.72
C VAL A 151 35.54 -11.59 -13.90
N ALA A 152 36.40 -10.75 -13.33
CA ALA A 152 37.52 -11.15 -12.50
C ALA A 152 37.25 -10.97 -10.99
N ARG A 153 36.63 -9.87 -10.63
CA ARG A 153 36.25 -9.55 -9.25
C ARG A 153 35.24 -8.40 -9.19
N ILE A 154 34.63 -8.26 -8.02
CA ILE A 154 33.84 -7.08 -7.65
C ILE A 154 34.68 -6.33 -6.60
N VAL A 155 34.72 -4.99 -6.72
CA VAL A 155 35.39 -4.13 -5.74
C VAL A 155 34.37 -3.17 -5.16
N GLU A 156 34.22 -3.19 -3.85
CA GLU A 156 33.30 -2.28 -3.17
C GLU A 156 33.78 -0.82 -3.25
N GLU A 157 32.83 0.14 -3.19
CA GLU A 157 33.12 1.59 -3.34
C GLU A 157 34.28 2.07 -2.44
N ARG A 158 34.36 1.57 -1.19
CA ARG A 158 35.37 1.99 -0.20
C ARG A 158 36.77 1.47 -0.52
N ASP A 159 36.83 0.26 -1.08
CA ASP A 159 38.07 -0.42 -1.40
C ASP A 159 38.55 -0.11 -2.83
N ALA A 160 37.75 0.67 -3.61
CA ALA A 160 38.03 0.96 -5.01
C ALA A 160 39.03 2.12 -5.16
N THR A 161 40.03 1.96 -6.05
CA THR A 161 40.91 3.03 -6.51
C THR A 161 40.10 4.05 -7.37
N ASP A 162 40.67 5.23 -7.60
CA ASP A 162 40.00 6.26 -8.38
C ASP A 162 39.72 5.82 -9.83
N ASP A 163 40.58 5.03 -10.45
CA ASP A 163 40.36 4.43 -11.76
C ASP A 163 39.22 3.40 -11.73
N GLN A 164 39.16 2.56 -10.70
CA GLN A 164 38.11 1.58 -10.53
C GLN A 164 36.74 2.26 -10.30
N LYS A 165 36.69 3.39 -9.59
CA LYS A 165 35.46 4.17 -9.37
C LYS A 165 34.84 4.72 -10.66
N ARG A 166 35.64 4.85 -11.74
CA ARG A 166 35.15 5.29 -13.06
C ARG A 166 34.41 4.20 -13.84
N VAL A 167 34.51 2.94 -13.42
CA VAL A 167 33.77 1.85 -14.05
C VAL A 167 32.28 2.04 -13.79
N ASN A 168 31.47 2.07 -14.86
CA ASN A 168 30.03 2.30 -14.81
C ASN A 168 29.20 1.01 -14.72
N GLU A 169 29.82 -0.18 -14.86
CA GLU A 169 29.18 -1.45 -14.62
C GLU A 169 29.21 -1.75 -13.11
N ILE A 170 28.05 -1.76 -12.49
CA ILE A 170 27.88 -1.93 -11.05
C ILE A 170 27.38 -3.31 -10.66
N ASN A 171 27.70 -3.70 -9.45
CA ASN A 171 27.15 -4.84 -8.75
C ASN A 171 25.78 -4.49 -8.16
N THR A 172 24.74 -5.26 -8.53
CA THR A 172 23.38 -5.05 -8.02
C THR A 172 23.10 -5.76 -6.71
N SER A 173 24.05 -6.57 -6.20
CA SER A 173 23.85 -7.48 -5.05
C SER A 173 22.83 -8.59 -5.31
N VAL A 174 22.62 -8.97 -6.57
CA VAL A 174 21.82 -10.13 -6.98
C VAL A 174 22.70 -11.13 -7.70
N TYR A 175 22.67 -12.38 -7.24
CA TYR A 175 23.56 -13.42 -7.73
C TYR A 175 22.86 -14.78 -7.83
N CYS A 176 23.19 -15.54 -8.87
CA CYS A 176 22.97 -16.99 -8.90
C CYS A 176 24.27 -17.70 -8.64
N PHE A 177 24.26 -18.74 -7.85
CA PHE A 177 25.40 -19.61 -7.57
C PHE A 177 25.00 -21.08 -7.67
N GLU A 178 25.92 -21.90 -8.09
CA GLU A 178 25.96 -23.33 -7.79
C GLU A 178 26.21 -23.51 -6.29
N ALA A 179 25.35 -24.25 -5.58
CA ALA A 179 25.42 -24.38 -4.12
C ALA A 179 26.79 -24.82 -3.61
N ASP A 180 27.35 -25.94 -4.13
CA ASP A 180 28.66 -26.46 -3.70
C ASP A 180 29.79 -25.47 -3.91
N ARG A 181 29.72 -24.70 -5.01
CA ARG A 181 30.72 -23.67 -5.35
C ARG A 181 30.61 -22.48 -4.38
N LEU A 182 29.39 -22.04 -4.09
CA LEU A 182 29.15 -20.96 -3.13
C LEU A 182 29.69 -21.29 -1.75
N TRP A 183 29.30 -22.47 -1.22
CA TRP A 183 29.71 -22.85 0.14
C TRP A 183 31.23 -23.06 0.27
N SER A 184 31.86 -23.63 -0.76
CA SER A 184 33.31 -23.76 -0.81
C SER A 184 34.04 -22.42 -0.87
N ALA A 185 33.50 -21.45 -1.62
CA ALA A 185 34.07 -20.11 -1.73
C ALA A 185 33.92 -19.32 -0.42
N LEU A 186 32.71 -19.33 0.18
CA LEU A 186 32.44 -18.62 1.44
C LEU A 186 33.30 -19.11 2.60
N ALA A 187 33.65 -20.37 2.63
CA ALA A 187 34.58 -20.92 3.64
C ALA A 187 35.99 -20.33 3.54
N GLN A 188 36.35 -19.70 2.43
CA GLN A 188 37.68 -19.09 2.17
C GLN A 188 37.68 -17.57 2.27
N VAL A 189 36.52 -16.94 2.39
CA VAL A 189 36.41 -15.47 2.54
C VAL A 189 37.00 -15.03 3.86
N LYS A 190 37.75 -13.94 3.83
CA LYS A 190 38.41 -13.34 5.01
C LYS A 190 37.95 -11.89 5.15
N PRO A 191 37.91 -11.34 6.37
CA PRO A 191 37.51 -9.95 6.61
C PRO A 191 38.68 -8.98 6.37
N ASP A 192 39.38 -9.14 5.23
CA ASP A 192 40.57 -8.36 4.85
C ASP A 192 40.17 -7.23 3.90
N ASN A 193 39.38 -6.24 4.42
CA ASN A 193 38.89 -5.10 3.71
C ASN A 193 38.67 -3.91 4.67
N ASP A 194 38.36 -2.73 4.14
CA ASP A 194 38.21 -1.46 4.90
C ASP A 194 37.19 -1.55 6.05
N GLN A 195 36.19 -2.41 5.95
CA GLN A 195 35.16 -2.60 6.97
C GLN A 195 35.44 -3.77 7.95
N GLY A 196 36.41 -4.63 7.69
CA GLY A 196 36.67 -5.85 8.47
C GLY A 196 35.49 -6.85 8.38
N GLU A 197 34.78 -6.91 7.26
CA GLU A 197 33.60 -7.73 7.05
C GLU A 197 33.84 -8.87 6.07
N TYR A 198 33.09 -9.95 6.18
CA TYR A 198 33.07 -11.06 5.22
C TYR A 198 32.16 -10.68 4.04
N TYR A 199 32.75 -10.18 2.95
CA TYR A 199 31.97 -9.75 1.78
C TYR A 199 31.58 -10.95 0.90
N LEU A 200 30.31 -10.99 0.48
CA LEU A 200 29.87 -11.98 -0.53
C LEU A 200 30.60 -11.77 -1.87
N THR A 201 30.96 -10.54 -2.19
CA THR A 201 31.68 -10.16 -3.42
C THR A 201 33.06 -10.79 -3.51
N ASP A 202 33.72 -11.14 -2.38
CA ASP A 202 34.98 -11.83 -2.37
C ASP A 202 34.85 -13.28 -2.85
N ALA A 203 33.68 -13.92 -2.67
CA ALA A 203 33.44 -15.26 -3.20
C ALA A 203 33.59 -15.29 -4.74
N ILE A 204 33.20 -14.23 -5.43
CA ILE A 204 33.37 -14.10 -6.89
C ILE A 204 34.87 -14.12 -7.26
N ALA A 205 35.69 -13.35 -6.56
CA ALA A 205 37.13 -13.32 -6.81
C ALA A 205 37.80 -14.68 -6.50
N ILE A 206 37.35 -15.39 -5.47
CA ILE A 206 37.84 -16.73 -5.12
C ILE A 206 37.51 -17.73 -6.23
N LEU A 207 36.26 -17.75 -6.69
CA LEU A 207 35.80 -18.61 -7.77
C LEU A 207 36.54 -18.32 -9.09
N ALA A 208 36.71 -17.04 -9.43
CA ALA A 208 37.41 -16.63 -10.65
C ALA A 208 38.88 -17.06 -10.61
N ARG A 209 39.57 -16.90 -9.47
CA ARG A 209 40.96 -17.38 -9.28
C ARG A 209 41.10 -18.89 -9.34
N ALA A 210 40.07 -19.63 -8.93
CA ALA A 210 40.04 -21.09 -9.06
C ALA A 210 39.71 -21.55 -10.49
N GLY A 211 39.61 -20.62 -11.47
CA GLY A 211 39.32 -20.94 -12.88
C GLY A 211 37.86 -21.27 -13.16
N SER A 212 36.99 -21.07 -12.20
CA SER A 212 35.54 -21.28 -12.40
C SER A 212 34.95 -20.27 -13.36
N ARG A 213 33.91 -20.70 -14.11
CA ARG A 213 33.17 -19.83 -15.02
C ARG A 213 32.31 -18.87 -14.24
N ILE A 214 32.54 -17.56 -14.43
CA ILE A 214 31.72 -16.47 -13.86
C ILE A 214 31.10 -15.71 -15.00
N GLU A 215 29.79 -15.59 -14.94
CA GLU A 215 28.98 -14.87 -15.93
C GLU A 215 28.37 -13.57 -15.34
N ALA A 216 27.97 -12.66 -16.19
CA ALA A 216 27.24 -11.46 -15.82
C ALA A 216 26.10 -11.21 -16.80
N VAL A 217 24.94 -10.87 -16.28
CA VAL A 217 23.76 -10.48 -17.04
C VAL A 217 23.45 -9.04 -16.71
N VAL A 218 23.44 -8.16 -17.73
CA VAL A 218 23.09 -6.76 -17.54
C VAL A 218 21.56 -6.65 -17.44
N VAL A 219 21.07 -5.97 -16.40
CA VAL A 219 19.66 -5.69 -16.23
C VAL A 219 19.15 -4.77 -17.37
N PRO A 220 17.97 -5.01 -17.94
CA PRO A 220 17.45 -4.16 -19.03
C PRO A 220 17.14 -2.74 -18.59
N ASP A 221 16.58 -2.61 -17.40
CA ASP A 221 16.19 -1.34 -16.77
C ASP A 221 17.04 -1.15 -15.51
N PRO A 222 17.99 -0.18 -15.50
CA PRO A 222 18.84 0.08 -14.34
C PRO A 222 18.09 0.38 -13.04
N ASP A 223 16.86 0.87 -13.13
CA ASP A 223 16.03 1.16 -11.96
C ASP A 223 15.69 -0.10 -11.15
N GLU A 224 15.68 -1.27 -11.79
CA GLU A 224 15.48 -2.55 -11.09
C GLU A 224 16.60 -2.85 -10.07
N ALA A 225 17.80 -2.33 -10.33
CA ALA A 225 18.96 -2.52 -9.47
C ALA A 225 19.00 -1.61 -8.23
N LEU A 226 17.98 -0.76 -8.05
CA LEU A 226 17.95 0.22 -6.97
C LEU A 226 17.71 -0.44 -5.61
N GLY A 227 18.70 -0.37 -4.73
CA GLY A 227 18.56 -0.69 -3.32
C GLY A 227 18.14 0.54 -2.50
N VAL A 228 17.12 0.39 -1.67
CA VAL A 228 16.60 1.48 -0.81
C VAL A 228 17.37 1.52 0.51
N ASN A 229 18.19 2.54 0.71
CA ASN A 229 19.02 2.70 1.91
C ASN A 229 18.66 3.91 2.77
N ASP A 230 17.98 4.90 2.21
CA ASP A 230 17.54 6.12 2.88
C ASP A 230 16.16 6.56 2.39
N ARG A 231 15.62 7.62 2.99
CA ARG A 231 14.29 8.16 2.66
C ARG A 231 14.20 8.77 1.26
N LYS A 232 15.29 9.29 0.73
CA LYS A 232 15.33 9.86 -0.63
C LYS A 232 15.23 8.75 -1.67
N GLN A 233 16.00 7.67 -1.47
CA GLN A 233 15.92 6.48 -2.32
C GLN A 233 14.56 5.79 -2.21
N LEU A 234 13.95 5.75 -1.00
CA LEU A 234 12.59 5.24 -0.82
C LEU A 234 11.57 6.03 -1.64
N ALA A 235 11.62 7.36 -1.60
CA ALA A 235 10.70 8.20 -2.37
C ALA A 235 10.89 8.02 -3.89
N PHE A 236 12.13 7.87 -4.35
CA PHE A 236 12.44 7.61 -5.75
C PHE A 236 11.91 6.24 -6.20
N ALA A 237 12.18 5.17 -5.43
CA ALA A 237 11.66 3.84 -5.72
C ALA A 237 10.12 3.80 -5.71
N ALA A 238 9.49 4.51 -4.76
CA ALA A 238 8.04 4.62 -4.70
C ALA A 238 7.44 5.30 -5.93
N ALA A 239 8.10 6.33 -6.49
CA ALA A 239 7.65 6.99 -7.70
C ALA A 239 7.66 6.04 -8.91
N ILE A 240 8.72 5.23 -9.06
CA ILE A 240 8.82 4.23 -10.13
C ILE A 240 7.74 3.15 -9.94
N GLN A 241 7.61 2.61 -8.73
CA GLN A 241 6.60 1.56 -8.46
C GLN A 241 5.18 2.08 -8.67
N ARG A 242 4.88 3.31 -8.23
CA ARG A 242 3.58 3.96 -8.50
C ARG A 242 3.32 4.03 -9.99
N ARG A 243 4.29 4.45 -10.80
CA ARG A 243 4.12 4.49 -12.24
C ARG A 243 3.77 3.12 -12.81
N ARG A 244 4.47 2.06 -12.40
CA ARG A 244 4.19 0.68 -12.81
C ARG A 244 2.77 0.22 -12.42
N ILE A 245 2.30 0.60 -11.21
CA ILE A 245 0.93 0.30 -10.77
C ILE A 245 -0.10 0.99 -11.67
N LEU A 246 0.08 2.28 -11.95
CA LEU A 246 -0.84 3.05 -12.77
C LEU A 246 -0.85 2.55 -14.23
N ASP A 247 0.31 2.25 -14.80
CA ASP A 247 0.43 1.69 -16.17
C ASP A 247 -0.30 0.34 -16.25
N ARG A 248 -0.13 -0.54 -15.27
CA ARG A 248 -0.86 -1.82 -15.19
C ARG A 248 -2.38 -1.61 -15.16
N LEU A 249 -2.87 -0.68 -14.33
CA LEU A 249 -4.31 -0.39 -14.24
C LEU A 249 -4.86 0.18 -15.56
N MET A 250 -4.12 1.06 -16.21
CA MET A 250 -4.51 1.61 -17.52
C MET A 250 -4.57 0.52 -18.59
N LEU A 251 -3.63 -0.41 -18.60
CA LEU A 251 -3.65 -1.58 -19.51
C LEU A 251 -4.81 -2.54 -19.22
N LEU A 252 -5.35 -2.55 -18.00
CA LEU A 252 -6.56 -3.30 -17.62
C LEU A 252 -7.86 -2.55 -17.91
N GLY A 253 -7.81 -1.40 -18.60
CA GLY A 253 -8.99 -0.65 -19.03
C GLY A 253 -9.45 0.44 -18.09
N VAL A 254 -8.64 0.82 -17.10
CA VAL A 254 -8.92 1.98 -16.22
C VAL A 254 -8.43 3.27 -16.88
N THR A 255 -9.25 4.30 -16.91
CA THR A 255 -8.82 5.63 -17.39
C THR A 255 -8.31 6.46 -16.22
N ILE A 256 -7.02 6.81 -16.23
CA ILE A 256 -6.40 7.69 -15.23
C ILE A 256 -6.01 8.99 -15.93
N LEU A 257 -6.71 10.09 -15.62
CA LEU A 257 -6.55 11.35 -16.35
C LEU A 257 -5.22 12.06 -16.06
N ASP A 258 -4.72 11.95 -14.84
CA ASP A 258 -3.43 12.52 -14.44
C ASP A 258 -2.63 11.54 -13.57
N PRO A 259 -1.81 10.68 -14.18
CA PRO A 259 -0.97 9.76 -13.43
C PRO A 259 0.04 10.45 -12.49
N ALA A 260 0.41 11.70 -12.76
CA ALA A 260 1.42 12.41 -11.95
C ALA A 260 0.92 12.74 -10.54
N THR A 261 -0.36 13.08 -10.41
CA THR A 261 -0.99 13.45 -9.12
C THR A 261 -1.87 12.37 -8.51
N THR A 262 -1.98 11.20 -9.16
CA THR A 262 -2.80 10.08 -8.67
C THR A 262 -1.94 9.09 -7.88
N TYR A 263 -2.39 8.73 -6.68
CA TYR A 263 -1.72 7.81 -5.77
C TYR A 263 -2.59 6.58 -5.54
N ILE A 264 -2.16 5.43 -6.08
CA ILE A 264 -2.87 4.15 -5.94
C ILE A 264 -1.88 3.11 -5.41
N GLU A 265 -2.23 2.45 -4.32
CA GLU A 265 -1.41 1.39 -3.73
C GLU A 265 -1.50 0.07 -4.53
N ASP A 266 -0.47 -0.76 -4.40
CA ASP A 266 -0.37 -2.05 -5.09
C ASP A 266 -1.46 -3.06 -4.68
N THR A 267 -2.12 -2.82 -3.55
CA THR A 267 -3.21 -3.64 -3.00
C THR A 267 -4.59 -3.30 -3.57
N VAL A 268 -4.71 -2.18 -4.28
CA VAL A 268 -5.97 -1.68 -4.83
C VAL A 268 -6.32 -2.39 -6.13
N THR A 269 -7.60 -2.71 -6.29
CA THR A 269 -8.17 -3.24 -7.53
C THR A 269 -9.24 -2.31 -8.10
N ILE A 270 -9.27 -2.14 -9.43
CA ILE A 270 -10.22 -1.27 -10.12
C ILE A 270 -10.73 -1.99 -11.36
N GLY A 271 -12.04 -2.01 -11.56
CA GLY A 271 -12.69 -2.58 -12.73
C GLY A 271 -12.55 -1.70 -13.97
N ALA A 272 -12.68 -2.33 -15.14
CA ALA A 272 -12.57 -1.66 -16.44
C ALA A 272 -13.61 -0.54 -16.62
N ASP A 273 -13.32 0.41 -17.50
CA ASP A 273 -14.15 1.58 -17.82
C ASP A 273 -14.36 2.54 -16.63
N THR A 274 -13.66 2.35 -15.52
CA THR A 274 -13.64 3.30 -14.41
C THR A 274 -12.70 4.46 -14.73
N VAL A 275 -13.16 5.69 -14.45
CA VAL A 275 -12.42 6.93 -14.69
C VAL A 275 -11.96 7.53 -13.36
N VAL A 276 -10.65 7.71 -13.22
CA VAL A 276 -10.01 8.30 -12.06
C VAL A 276 -9.45 9.68 -12.42
N TYR A 277 -9.96 10.70 -11.74
CA TYR A 277 -9.57 12.10 -11.93
C TYR A 277 -8.28 12.45 -11.17
N PRO A 278 -7.68 13.64 -11.42
CA PRO A 278 -6.47 14.08 -10.73
C PRO A 278 -6.61 14.16 -9.20
N GLN A 279 -5.49 14.00 -8.49
CA GLN A 279 -5.40 14.14 -7.02
C GLN A 279 -6.22 13.11 -6.25
N VAL A 280 -6.50 11.95 -6.82
CA VAL A 280 -7.15 10.84 -6.13
C VAL A 280 -6.11 10.01 -5.39
N THR A 281 -6.45 9.60 -4.16
CA THR A 281 -5.64 8.68 -3.34
C THR A 281 -6.47 7.45 -3.00
N LEU A 282 -5.97 6.26 -3.38
CA LEU A 282 -6.60 4.96 -3.10
C LEU A 282 -5.62 4.08 -2.33
N GLU A 283 -6.02 3.62 -1.15
CA GLU A 283 -5.15 2.94 -0.19
C GLU A 283 -5.77 1.67 0.39
N GLY A 284 -4.93 0.84 0.97
CA GLY A 284 -5.32 -0.37 1.69
C GLY A 284 -5.93 -1.42 0.77
N GLN A 285 -6.81 -2.26 1.33
CA GLN A 285 -7.54 -3.28 0.59
C GLN A 285 -8.80 -2.67 -0.09
N THR A 286 -8.60 -1.59 -0.86
CA THR A 286 -9.68 -0.93 -1.58
C THR A 286 -9.99 -1.67 -2.88
N SER A 287 -11.28 -1.93 -3.12
CA SER A 287 -11.77 -2.46 -4.39
C SER A 287 -12.82 -1.54 -5.00
N ILE A 288 -12.68 -1.23 -6.29
CA ILE A 288 -13.60 -0.40 -7.06
C ILE A 288 -14.08 -1.22 -8.25
N GLY A 289 -15.37 -1.25 -8.47
CA GLY A 289 -16.01 -1.93 -9.59
C GLY A 289 -15.76 -1.25 -10.93
N SER A 290 -16.53 -1.66 -11.92
CA SER A 290 -16.45 -1.16 -13.30
C SER A 290 -17.36 0.05 -13.54
N GLN A 291 -17.03 0.87 -14.54
CA GLN A 291 -17.83 2.01 -14.99
C GLN A 291 -18.08 3.06 -13.89
N CYS A 292 -17.15 3.15 -12.91
CA CYS A 292 -17.23 4.15 -11.86
C CYS A 292 -16.60 5.48 -12.30
N VAL A 293 -16.98 6.55 -11.63
CA VAL A 293 -16.36 7.87 -11.77
C VAL A 293 -15.83 8.31 -10.41
N ILE A 294 -14.52 8.45 -10.27
CA ILE A 294 -13.86 8.88 -9.05
C ILE A 294 -13.28 10.27 -9.30
N ALA A 295 -14.01 11.29 -8.88
CA ALA A 295 -13.66 12.69 -9.15
C ALA A 295 -12.48 13.17 -8.28
N SER A 296 -11.93 14.32 -8.65
CA SER A 296 -10.71 14.87 -8.05
C SER A 296 -10.76 15.02 -6.52
N GLY A 297 -9.64 14.77 -5.88
CA GLY A 297 -9.45 14.98 -4.44
C GLY A 297 -10.16 13.94 -3.56
N CYS A 298 -10.68 12.85 -4.13
CA CYS A 298 -11.22 11.74 -3.34
C CYS A 298 -10.10 10.97 -2.64
N HIS A 299 -10.31 10.65 -1.35
CA HIS A 299 -9.44 9.80 -0.57
C HIS A 299 -10.21 8.57 -0.09
N ILE A 300 -9.80 7.38 -0.52
CA ILE A 300 -10.51 6.14 -0.28
C ILE A 300 -9.55 5.12 0.29
N SER A 301 -9.84 4.64 1.50
CA SER A 301 -9.02 3.67 2.20
C SER A 301 -9.84 2.46 2.66
N ALA A 302 -9.32 1.25 2.43
CA ALA A 302 -9.87 -0.03 2.89
C ALA A 302 -11.39 -0.18 2.63
N SER A 303 -11.88 0.33 1.47
CA SER A 303 -13.29 0.42 1.15
C SER A 303 -13.67 -0.41 -0.08
N ARG A 304 -14.92 -0.86 -0.13
CA ARG A 304 -15.46 -1.58 -1.26
C ARG A 304 -16.51 -0.75 -1.98
N ILE A 305 -16.29 -0.47 -3.25
CA ILE A 305 -17.17 0.30 -4.13
C ILE A 305 -17.59 -0.62 -5.27
N ALA A 306 -18.88 -0.79 -5.46
CA ALA A 306 -19.45 -1.63 -6.52
C ALA A 306 -19.45 -0.90 -7.88
N ASP A 307 -20.22 -1.39 -8.84
CA ASP A 307 -20.23 -0.88 -10.21
C ASP A 307 -21.03 0.41 -10.38
N ARG A 308 -20.67 1.21 -11.39
CA ARG A 308 -21.40 2.42 -11.81
C ARG A 308 -21.59 3.48 -10.72
N VAL A 309 -20.75 3.46 -9.68
CA VAL A 309 -20.78 4.45 -8.60
C VAL A 309 -20.15 5.77 -9.06
N GLN A 310 -20.76 6.88 -8.65
CA GLN A 310 -20.24 8.22 -8.91
C GLN A 310 -19.81 8.88 -7.61
N LEU A 311 -18.50 9.08 -7.45
CA LEU A 311 -17.92 9.90 -6.38
C LEU A 311 -17.64 11.30 -6.93
N LYS A 312 -18.33 12.29 -6.43
CA LYS A 312 -18.07 13.71 -6.71
C LYS A 312 -16.80 14.18 -5.97
N PRO A 313 -16.24 15.36 -6.28
CA PRO A 313 -14.96 15.79 -5.72
C PRO A 313 -14.91 15.78 -4.18
N TYR A 314 -13.71 15.50 -3.66
CA TYR A 314 -13.36 15.60 -2.24
C TYR A 314 -14.18 14.72 -1.30
N CYS A 315 -14.58 13.55 -1.73
CA CYS A 315 -15.17 12.53 -0.85
C CYS A 315 -14.08 11.79 -0.07
N VAL A 316 -14.33 11.54 1.22
CA VAL A 316 -13.45 10.75 2.09
C VAL A 316 -14.18 9.48 2.54
N LEU A 317 -13.62 8.31 2.19
CA LEU A 317 -14.17 7.01 2.52
C LEU A 317 -13.13 6.16 3.27
N THR A 318 -13.51 5.64 4.43
CA THR A 318 -12.65 4.75 5.22
C THR A 318 -13.46 3.55 5.68
N GLU A 319 -13.00 2.34 5.36
CA GLU A 319 -13.66 1.07 5.74
C GLU A 319 -15.17 1.10 5.46
N ALA A 320 -15.54 1.62 4.29
CA ALA A 320 -16.91 1.82 3.86
C ALA A 320 -17.31 0.85 2.75
N VAL A 321 -18.61 0.59 2.63
CA VAL A 321 -19.21 -0.18 1.55
C VAL A 321 -20.16 0.72 0.78
N VAL A 322 -20.00 0.77 -0.55
CA VAL A 322 -20.86 1.51 -1.47
C VAL A 322 -21.35 0.55 -2.55
N GLU A 323 -22.66 0.39 -2.64
CA GLU A 323 -23.30 -0.50 -3.60
C GLU A 323 -23.58 0.19 -4.94
N ASP A 324 -24.05 -0.60 -5.90
CA ASP A 324 -24.21 -0.20 -7.31
C ASP A 324 -24.97 1.11 -7.52
N GLN A 325 -24.51 1.91 -8.46
CA GLN A 325 -25.20 3.13 -8.95
C GLN A 325 -25.41 4.21 -7.86
N ALA A 326 -24.75 4.09 -6.71
CA ALA A 326 -24.81 5.13 -5.69
C ALA A 326 -24.09 6.41 -6.15
N ILE A 327 -24.57 7.56 -5.68
CA ILE A 327 -23.99 8.88 -5.97
C ILE A 327 -23.58 9.54 -4.66
N LEU A 328 -22.29 9.85 -4.52
CA LEU A 328 -21.71 10.40 -3.31
C LEU A 328 -21.07 11.76 -3.57
N GLY A 329 -21.21 12.67 -2.59
CA GLY A 329 -20.48 13.94 -2.54
C GLY A 329 -21.20 15.11 -3.24
N PRO A 330 -20.46 16.22 -3.44
CA PRO A 330 -19.07 16.42 -3.00
C PRO A 330 -18.92 16.54 -1.47
N PHE A 331 -17.68 16.45 -0.97
CA PHE A 331 -17.35 16.65 0.46
C PHE A 331 -18.15 15.75 1.43
N CYS A 332 -18.48 14.53 1.06
CA CYS A 332 -19.07 13.58 2.00
C CYS A 332 -17.99 12.80 2.75
N HIS A 333 -18.33 12.35 3.97
CA HIS A 333 -17.41 11.56 4.79
C HIS A 333 -18.08 10.26 5.23
N LEU A 334 -17.62 9.13 4.66
CA LEU A 334 -18.00 7.80 5.09
C LEU A 334 -16.93 7.25 6.03
N ARG A 335 -17.31 7.08 7.30
CA ARG A 335 -16.44 6.53 8.35
C ARG A 335 -16.58 5.02 8.47
N PRO A 336 -15.70 4.35 9.23
CA PRO A 336 -15.76 2.90 9.40
C PRO A 336 -17.15 2.37 9.74
N GLY A 337 -17.56 1.32 8.98
CA GLY A 337 -18.87 0.70 9.12
C GLY A 337 -20.01 1.45 8.43
N ALA A 338 -19.74 2.44 7.61
CA ALA A 338 -20.74 3.06 6.74
C ALA A 338 -21.07 2.14 5.56
N HIS A 339 -22.36 1.97 5.28
CA HIS A 339 -22.86 1.17 4.17
C HIS A 339 -23.91 1.97 3.38
N VAL A 340 -23.62 2.26 2.14
CA VAL A 340 -24.51 2.97 1.22
C VAL A 340 -25.10 1.98 0.24
N GLY A 341 -26.41 1.79 0.28
CA GLY A 341 -27.16 0.87 -0.57
C GLY A 341 -27.24 1.30 -2.03
N PRO A 342 -27.75 0.42 -2.90
CA PRO A 342 -27.80 0.69 -4.34
C PRO A 342 -28.66 1.93 -4.65
N GLU A 343 -28.25 2.72 -5.65
CA GLU A 343 -28.96 3.91 -6.11
C GLU A 343 -29.17 4.99 -5.02
N ALA A 344 -28.53 4.84 -3.85
CA ALA A 344 -28.64 5.80 -2.77
C ALA A 344 -27.78 7.06 -3.03
N HIS A 345 -28.23 8.19 -2.48
CA HIS A 345 -27.55 9.46 -2.64
C HIS A 345 -27.04 9.98 -1.28
N VAL A 346 -25.75 10.23 -1.18
CA VAL A 346 -25.10 10.87 -0.04
C VAL A 346 -24.49 12.17 -0.53
N GLY A 347 -25.09 13.30 -0.18
CA GLY A 347 -24.68 14.59 -0.74
C GLY A 347 -23.61 15.33 0.07
N ASN A 348 -23.52 16.64 -0.15
CA ASN A 348 -22.46 17.46 0.40
C ASN A 348 -22.55 17.65 1.91
N PHE A 349 -21.37 17.52 2.56
CA PHE A 349 -21.21 17.65 4.01
C PHE A 349 -22.08 16.67 4.80
N VAL A 350 -22.32 15.49 4.25
CA VAL A 350 -22.99 14.39 4.95
C VAL A 350 -21.95 13.44 5.51
N GLU A 351 -22.07 13.15 6.80
CA GLU A 351 -21.22 12.17 7.48
C GLU A 351 -22.03 10.93 7.87
N LEU A 352 -21.56 9.75 7.47
CA LEU A 352 -22.09 8.46 7.89
C LEU A 352 -21.07 7.74 8.77
N LYS A 353 -21.49 7.19 9.92
CA LYS A 353 -20.66 6.40 10.83
C LYS A 353 -21.42 5.20 11.37
N LYS A 354 -20.91 3.97 11.13
CA LYS A 354 -21.59 2.74 11.56
C LYS A 354 -23.08 2.74 11.23
N SER A 355 -23.40 3.17 10.01
CA SER A 355 -24.77 3.39 9.56
C SER A 355 -25.00 2.75 8.20
N ARG A 356 -26.23 2.27 8.00
CA ARG A 356 -26.71 1.74 6.73
C ARG A 356 -27.74 2.68 6.12
N LEU A 357 -27.54 3.07 4.87
CA LEU A 357 -28.49 3.79 4.04
C LEU A 357 -29.07 2.81 3.00
N GLY A 358 -30.38 2.65 2.96
CA GLY A 358 -31.08 1.69 2.10
C GLY A 358 -31.08 2.07 0.62
N ARG A 359 -31.64 1.18 -0.21
CA ARG A 359 -31.75 1.39 -1.67
C ARG A 359 -32.50 2.70 -1.98
N GLY A 360 -31.94 3.53 -2.83
CA GLY A 360 -32.55 4.78 -3.30
C GLY A 360 -32.83 5.80 -2.21
N ALA A 361 -32.33 5.60 -0.98
CA ALA A 361 -32.47 6.57 0.09
C ALA A 361 -31.55 7.78 -0.16
N LYS A 362 -31.98 8.95 0.31
CA LYS A 362 -31.34 10.23 0.01
C LYS A 362 -31.01 10.99 1.29
N ALA A 363 -29.77 11.37 1.46
CA ALA A 363 -29.25 12.30 2.47
C ALA A 363 -28.36 13.31 1.75
N ASN A 364 -28.94 14.39 1.23
CA ASN A 364 -28.25 15.21 0.24
C ASN A 364 -27.45 16.38 0.81
N HIS A 365 -27.70 16.80 2.07
CA HIS A 365 -27.09 18.02 2.61
C HIS A 365 -26.90 17.97 4.10
N LEU A 366 -25.69 18.33 4.60
CA LEU A 366 -25.40 18.76 5.96
C LEU A 366 -26.00 17.84 7.06
N ALA A 367 -25.88 16.53 6.95
CA ALA A 367 -26.46 15.59 7.90
C ALA A 367 -25.38 14.77 8.63
N TYR A 368 -25.59 14.50 9.91
CA TYR A 368 -24.83 13.48 10.64
C TYR A 368 -25.72 12.27 10.94
N LEU A 369 -25.33 11.14 10.37
CA LEU A 369 -26.05 9.88 10.49
C LEU A 369 -25.12 8.84 11.15
N GLY A 370 -25.17 8.80 12.48
CA GLY A 370 -24.35 7.90 13.29
C GLY A 370 -25.20 6.81 13.94
N ASP A 371 -24.67 5.56 13.96
CA ASP A 371 -25.29 4.38 14.55
C ASP A 371 -26.78 4.22 14.10
N ALA A 372 -27.06 4.44 12.79
CA ALA A 372 -28.39 4.48 12.23
C ALA A 372 -28.63 3.37 11.19
N THR A 373 -29.87 2.86 11.15
CA THR A 373 -30.38 2.02 10.05
C THR A 373 -31.49 2.78 9.35
N ILE A 374 -31.24 3.16 8.09
CA ILE A 374 -32.15 3.97 7.28
C ILE A 374 -32.68 3.10 6.16
N GLY A 375 -33.97 2.93 6.08
CA GLY A 375 -34.66 2.07 5.12
C GLY A 375 -34.60 2.58 3.68
N ASP A 376 -35.17 1.78 2.78
CA ASP A 376 -35.21 2.10 1.36
C ASP A 376 -36.04 3.35 1.08
N ARG A 377 -35.62 4.14 0.10
CA ARG A 377 -36.31 5.35 -0.38
C ARG A 377 -36.64 6.41 0.70
N VAL A 378 -35.99 6.35 1.85
CA VAL A 378 -36.08 7.40 2.88
C VAL A 378 -35.46 8.68 2.34
N ASN A 379 -36.13 9.80 2.63
CA ASN A 379 -35.60 11.13 2.39
C ASN A 379 -35.15 11.77 3.72
N VAL A 380 -33.85 12.02 3.88
CA VAL A 380 -33.29 12.71 5.03
C VAL A 380 -33.09 14.19 4.68
N GLY A 381 -33.82 15.06 5.36
CA GLY A 381 -33.72 16.51 5.18
C GLY A 381 -32.39 17.10 5.63
N ALA A 382 -32.03 18.23 5.05
CA ALA A 382 -30.80 18.96 5.39
C ALA A 382 -30.73 19.29 6.90
N GLY A 383 -29.55 19.19 7.51
CA GLY A 383 -29.34 19.48 8.93
C GLY A 383 -29.90 18.40 9.88
N THR A 384 -30.27 17.25 9.39
CA THR A 384 -30.72 16.14 10.25
C THR A 384 -29.55 15.54 11.01
N ILE A 385 -29.74 15.35 12.32
CA ILE A 385 -28.74 14.76 13.23
C ILE A 385 -29.36 13.56 13.95
N THR A 386 -28.74 12.40 13.87
CA THR A 386 -29.00 11.31 14.83
C THR A 386 -28.21 11.59 16.10
N CYS A 387 -28.90 11.94 17.19
CA CYS A 387 -28.29 12.18 18.49
C CYS A 387 -28.03 10.82 19.16
N ASN A 388 -26.96 10.14 18.72
CA ASN A 388 -26.67 8.75 19.03
C ASN A 388 -25.85 8.55 20.32
N TYR A 389 -25.47 9.61 21.01
CA TYR A 389 -24.65 9.56 22.23
C TYR A 389 -25.28 10.35 23.37
N ASP A 390 -25.47 9.71 24.52
CA ASP A 390 -26.10 10.30 25.71
C ASP A 390 -25.12 10.85 26.75
N GLY A 391 -23.81 10.85 26.40
CA GLY A 391 -22.72 11.22 27.30
C GLY A 391 -22.00 10.02 27.90
N VAL A 392 -22.56 8.81 27.86
CA VAL A 392 -21.98 7.57 28.39
C VAL A 392 -21.97 6.47 27.34
N THR A 393 -23.10 6.19 26.71
CA THR A 393 -23.29 5.09 25.74
C THR A 393 -23.83 5.60 24.40
N LYS A 394 -23.71 4.74 23.37
CA LYS A 394 -24.27 5.00 22.05
C LYS A 394 -25.52 4.18 21.82
N HIS A 395 -26.52 4.81 21.25
CA HIS A 395 -27.83 4.24 20.96
C HIS A 395 -28.14 4.29 19.46
N ARG A 396 -28.97 3.39 19.00
CA ARG A 396 -29.33 3.26 17.59
C ARG A 396 -30.59 4.03 17.24
N THR A 397 -30.61 4.61 16.04
CA THR A 397 -31.80 5.13 15.37
C THR A 397 -32.19 4.20 14.22
N THR A 398 -33.46 3.78 14.15
CA THR A 398 -34.01 3.01 13.03
C THR A 398 -35.07 3.84 12.31
N ILE A 399 -34.94 3.96 10.99
CA ILE A 399 -35.90 4.72 10.14
C ILE A 399 -36.43 3.74 9.10
N GLY A 400 -37.77 3.53 9.12
CA GLY A 400 -38.46 2.62 8.21
C GLY A 400 -38.48 3.13 6.76
N ALA A 401 -38.69 2.21 5.81
CA ALA A 401 -38.70 2.53 4.39
C ALA A 401 -39.70 3.65 4.03
N GLY A 402 -39.35 4.48 3.05
CA GLY A 402 -40.21 5.56 2.56
C GLY A 402 -40.50 6.69 3.54
N ALA A 403 -39.92 6.69 4.75
CA ALA A 403 -40.09 7.77 5.70
C ALA A 403 -39.50 9.10 5.19
N PHE A 404 -40.08 10.21 5.58
CA PHE A 404 -39.61 11.55 5.28
C PHE A 404 -39.17 12.28 6.55
N ILE A 405 -37.87 12.60 6.64
CA ILE A 405 -37.33 13.37 7.73
C ILE A 405 -37.18 14.82 7.32
N GLY A 406 -37.89 15.71 7.99
CA GLY A 406 -37.86 17.15 7.70
C GLY A 406 -36.50 17.78 8.05
N THR A 407 -36.21 18.89 7.38
CA THR A 407 -34.97 19.68 7.57
C THR A 407 -34.76 20.07 9.03
N ASN A 408 -33.51 20.08 9.50
CA ASN A 408 -33.11 20.41 10.88
C ASN A 408 -33.81 19.56 11.95
N ALA A 409 -34.05 18.28 11.67
CA ALA A 409 -34.58 17.34 12.66
C ALA A 409 -33.47 16.79 13.53
N SER A 410 -33.68 16.79 14.86
CA SER A 410 -32.82 16.11 15.85
C SER A 410 -33.53 14.83 16.29
N LEU A 411 -32.90 13.68 15.97
CA LEU A 411 -33.44 12.35 16.28
C LEU A 411 -32.70 11.77 17.48
N VAL A 412 -33.32 11.83 18.67
CA VAL A 412 -32.68 11.43 19.94
C VAL A 412 -32.82 9.93 20.12
N ALA A 413 -31.72 9.23 19.99
CA ALA A 413 -31.67 7.77 20.13
C ALA A 413 -31.68 7.32 21.63
N PRO A 414 -32.22 6.11 21.97
CA PRO A 414 -32.76 5.13 21.02
C PRO A 414 -34.10 5.57 20.42
N LEU A 415 -34.28 5.38 19.10
CA LEU A 415 -35.47 5.89 18.40
C LEU A 415 -35.83 4.99 17.19
N THR A 416 -37.11 4.69 17.04
CA THR A 416 -37.67 4.02 15.87
C THR A 416 -38.65 4.93 15.17
N ILE A 417 -38.45 5.21 13.88
CA ILE A 417 -39.38 5.91 13.00
C ILE A 417 -39.95 4.89 12.03
N GLY A 418 -41.27 4.69 12.06
CA GLY A 418 -41.98 3.71 11.27
C GLY A 418 -41.95 3.96 9.76
N GLU A 419 -42.30 2.95 8.98
CA GLU A 419 -42.39 3.02 7.53
C GLU A 419 -43.37 4.14 7.08
N GLY A 420 -42.95 4.93 6.08
CA GLY A 420 -43.76 6.02 5.55
C GLY A 420 -44.08 7.15 6.53
N ALA A 421 -43.50 7.16 7.73
CA ALA A 421 -43.71 8.21 8.70
C ALA A 421 -43.12 9.55 8.26
N TYR A 422 -43.68 10.65 8.74
CA TYR A 422 -43.30 12.00 8.39
C TYR A 422 -42.82 12.77 9.63
N ILE A 423 -41.63 13.31 9.59
CA ILE A 423 -41.08 14.18 10.65
C ILE A 423 -41.12 15.63 10.17
N GLY A 424 -41.83 16.48 10.92
CA GLY A 424 -41.93 17.93 10.60
C GLY A 424 -40.56 18.61 10.73
N ALA A 425 -40.26 19.55 9.84
CA ALA A 425 -38.99 20.30 9.87
C ALA A 425 -38.78 21.03 11.22
N GLY A 426 -37.53 21.11 11.69
CA GLY A 426 -37.15 21.74 12.94
C GLY A 426 -37.61 21.00 14.21
N SER A 427 -37.90 19.70 14.09
CA SER A 427 -38.41 18.89 15.20
C SER A 427 -37.28 18.18 15.96
N THR A 428 -37.43 18.14 17.30
CA THR A 428 -36.67 17.24 18.18
C THR A 428 -37.53 16.04 18.55
N ILE A 429 -37.22 14.86 18.04
CA ILE A 429 -37.98 13.63 18.22
C ILE A 429 -37.29 12.76 19.26
N THR A 430 -38.04 12.46 20.38
CA THR A 430 -37.51 11.70 21.54
C THR A 430 -38.30 10.44 21.84
N LYS A 431 -39.36 10.16 21.05
CA LYS A 431 -40.21 8.96 21.19
C LYS A 431 -40.44 8.35 19.83
N ASP A 432 -40.66 7.04 19.83
CA ASP A 432 -40.96 6.29 18.61
C ASP A 432 -42.15 6.85 17.85
N VAL A 433 -42.06 6.82 16.53
CA VAL A 433 -43.12 7.32 15.61
C VAL A 433 -43.69 6.12 14.87
N PRO A 434 -45.02 5.89 14.99
CA PRO A 434 -45.65 4.79 14.28
C PRO A 434 -45.59 4.94 12.74
N PRO A 435 -45.75 3.81 12.00
CA PRO A 435 -45.81 3.87 10.54
C PRO A 435 -46.90 4.83 10.03
N GLY A 436 -46.59 5.59 8.97
CA GLY A 436 -47.49 6.54 8.34
C GLY A 436 -47.90 7.76 9.20
N ALA A 437 -47.36 7.90 10.41
CA ALA A 437 -47.69 8.99 11.32
C ALA A 437 -46.86 10.26 11.02
N LEU A 438 -47.48 11.43 11.32
CA LEU A 438 -46.79 12.71 11.38
C LEU A 438 -46.35 13.00 12.82
N ALA A 439 -45.03 13.23 13.01
CA ALA A 439 -44.51 13.72 14.30
C ALA A 439 -43.92 15.13 14.17
N VAL A 440 -44.28 16.00 15.10
CA VAL A 440 -43.79 17.38 15.18
C VAL A 440 -43.44 17.71 16.61
N GLY A 441 -42.17 17.99 16.85
CA GLY A 441 -41.60 18.30 18.15
C GLY A 441 -40.88 19.64 18.14
N ARG A 442 -41.63 20.76 17.98
CA ARG A 442 -41.07 22.13 17.95
C ARG A 442 -42.06 23.11 18.60
N GLY A 443 -41.54 24.27 19.03
CA GLY A 443 -42.33 25.34 19.62
C GLY A 443 -43.31 25.98 18.61
N HIS A 444 -44.40 26.58 19.08
CA HIS A 444 -45.29 27.37 18.27
C HIS A 444 -44.64 28.69 17.84
N GLN A 445 -44.84 29.09 16.61
CA GLN A 445 -44.37 30.38 16.11
C GLN A 445 -45.14 31.52 16.77
N ILE A 446 -44.43 32.50 17.31
CA ILE A 446 -45.00 33.74 17.85
C ILE A 446 -44.56 34.89 16.94
N VAL A 447 -45.53 35.66 16.43
CA VAL A 447 -45.27 36.87 15.64
C VAL A 447 -45.57 38.09 16.49
N LYS A 448 -44.66 39.05 16.52
CA LYS A 448 -44.82 40.36 17.18
C LYS A 448 -44.69 41.46 16.13
N ASP A 449 -45.84 41.95 15.67
CA ASP A 449 -45.89 42.99 14.63
C ASP A 449 -45.17 44.27 15.08
N GLY A 450 -44.41 44.85 14.15
CA GLY A 450 -43.68 46.10 14.38
C GLY A 450 -42.53 46.03 15.41
N TRP A 451 -42.17 44.81 15.90
CA TRP A 451 -41.12 44.67 16.94
C TRP A 451 -39.77 45.27 16.50
N ALA A 452 -39.35 45.01 15.27
CA ALA A 452 -38.05 45.49 14.76
C ALA A 452 -38.05 47.01 14.59
N THR A 453 -39.17 47.59 14.17
CA THR A 453 -39.34 49.06 14.03
C THR A 453 -39.32 49.77 15.37
N ARG A 454 -40.05 49.25 16.36
CA ARG A 454 -40.01 49.77 17.75
C ARG A 454 -38.60 49.66 18.39
N ARG A 455 -37.89 48.54 18.14
CA ARG A 455 -36.55 48.34 18.69
C ARG A 455 -35.52 49.31 18.10
N LYS A 456 -35.64 49.59 16.76
CA LYS A 456 -34.76 50.59 16.11
C LYS A 456 -35.07 52.00 16.56
N ALA A 457 -36.32 52.35 16.84
CA ALA A 457 -36.71 53.66 17.38
C ALA A 457 -36.17 53.86 18.82
N ALA A 458 -36.27 52.83 19.66
CA ALA A 458 -35.75 52.90 21.02
C ALA A 458 -34.22 52.99 21.10
N GLY A 459 -33.48 52.43 20.12
CA GLY A 459 -32.01 52.55 20.06
C GLY A 459 -31.51 53.90 19.54
N LYS A 460 -32.36 54.68 18.86
CA LYS A 460 -32.02 56.05 18.38
C LYS A 460 -32.32 57.17 19.42
N SER A 461 -33.00 56.87 20.52
CA SER A 461 -33.29 57.80 21.58
C SER A 461 -32.33 57.73 22.77
N GLY A 462 -31.18 57.02 22.61
CA GLY A 462 -30.14 56.87 23.60
C GLY A 462 -28.73 57.37 23.15
N GLU A 463 -28.66 58.16 22.04
CA GLU A 463 -27.46 58.95 21.66
C GLU A 463 -27.67 60.42 21.89
#